data_977bd793de92d29a122f5374c30c6874
#
_entry.id   977bd793de92d29a122f5374c30c6874
#
_cell.length_a   1.000
_cell.length_b   1.000
_cell.length_c   1.000
_cell.angle_alpha   90.00
_cell.angle_beta   90.00
_cell.angle_gamma   90.00
#
_symmetry.space_group_name_H-M   'P 1'
#
loop_
_entity.id
_entity.type
_entity.pdbx_description
1 polymer ?
#
loop_
_entity_poly.entity_id
_entity_poly.type
_entity_poly.pdbx_seq_one_letter_code
_entity_poly.pdbx_strand_id
1 'polypeptide(L)'
;MSDLPLLPISSASTIASCASLPLCISDVFICSYPKSGTTWTQNIVHKLLSNGVKNLEHISESAPFFEVDTHWTGEATLSPSVVAGHARANGGRRVFNTHLLWSMLPRARHAARYIYVVRSGSDVAFSFFKHLSSQRGDGGWDIDTQGGWDVFFTAWLSGEIPYGKWAAHVEHWMSAVDAEQRCGI
;
A
#
# COMPACT_ATOMS: atom_id res chain seq x y z
N MET A 1 13.71 -11.39 10.74
CA MET A 1 12.92 -10.33 10.09
C MET A 1 12.30 -9.53 11.21
N SER A 2 12.61 -8.26 11.37
CA SER A 2 11.90 -7.40 12.32
C SER A 2 10.45 -7.33 11.85
N ASP A 3 9.52 -7.66 12.73
CA ASP A 3 8.10 -7.58 12.42
C ASP A 3 7.76 -6.12 12.08
N LEU A 4 7.39 -5.87 10.82
CA LEU A 4 6.89 -4.56 10.40
C LEU A 4 5.60 -4.29 11.17
N PRO A 5 5.52 -3.23 12.01
CA PRO A 5 4.27 -2.91 12.65
C PRO A 5 3.23 -2.55 11.59
N LEU A 6 2.07 -3.21 11.63
CA LEU A 6 1.00 -3.01 10.67
C LEU A 6 -0.21 -2.34 11.36
N LEU A 7 -1.14 -1.85 10.57
CA LEU A 7 -2.44 -1.43 11.07
C LEU A 7 -3.22 -2.65 11.59
N PRO A 8 -4.11 -2.49 12.58
CA PRO A 8 -4.93 -3.59 13.12
C PRO A 8 -5.83 -4.30 12.10
N ILE A 9 -6.02 -3.69 10.93
CA ILE A 9 -6.79 -4.23 9.79
C ILE A 9 -6.00 -5.22 8.92
N SER A 10 -4.75 -5.53 9.27
CA SER A 10 -3.82 -6.36 8.48
C SER A 10 -3.27 -7.48 9.36
N SER A 11 -3.86 -8.66 9.31
CA SER A 11 -3.42 -9.83 10.07
C SER A 11 -2.23 -10.56 9.40
N ALA A 12 -1.53 -11.38 10.17
CA ALA A 12 -0.45 -12.23 9.66
C ALA A 12 -0.93 -13.19 8.56
N SER A 13 -2.16 -13.69 8.65
CA SER A 13 -2.76 -14.56 7.63
C SER A 13 -3.01 -13.79 6.32
N THR A 14 -3.44 -12.55 6.41
CA THR A 14 -3.59 -11.67 5.24
C THR A 14 -2.25 -11.41 4.57
N ILE A 15 -1.20 -11.12 5.33
CA ILE A 15 0.14 -10.92 4.77
C ILE A 15 0.66 -12.18 4.07
N ALA A 16 0.43 -13.35 4.64
CA ALA A 16 0.79 -14.62 3.99
C ALA A 16 0.01 -14.82 2.67
N SER A 17 -1.27 -14.47 2.65
CA SER A 17 -2.11 -14.49 1.44
C SER A 17 -1.62 -13.48 0.39
N CYS A 18 -1.26 -12.27 0.80
CA CYS A 18 -0.65 -11.27 -0.07
C CYS A 18 0.60 -11.83 -0.77
N ALA A 19 1.52 -12.39 -0.01
CA ALA A 19 2.78 -12.92 -0.53
C ALA A 19 2.59 -14.10 -1.49
N SER A 20 1.48 -14.84 -1.37
CA SER A 20 1.17 -16.03 -2.17
C SER A 20 0.22 -15.78 -3.35
N LEU A 21 -0.21 -14.52 -3.58
CA LEU A 21 -1.12 -14.21 -4.68
C LEU A 21 -0.52 -14.63 -6.04
N PRO A 22 -1.21 -15.46 -6.83
CA PRO A 22 -0.78 -15.77 -8.20
C PRO A 22 -0.80 -14.49 -9.06
N LEU A 23 0.37 -14.14 -9.59
CA LEU A 23 0.55 -12.94 -10.41
C LEU A 23 0.10 -13.16 -11.85
N CYS A 24 -0.47 -12.13 -12.45
CA CYS A 24 -0.73 -12.00 -13.87
C CYS A 24 0.23 -10.97 -14.49
N ILE A 25 0.64 -11.17 -15.73
CA ILE A 25 1.59 -10.30 -16.45
C ILE A 25 1.14 -8.84 -16.58
N SER A 26 -0.14 -8.61 -16.38
CA SER A 26 -0.74 -7.27 -16.44
C SER A 26 -0.97 -6.62 -15.08
N ASP A 27 -0.59 -7.27 -13.97
CA ASP A 27 -0.78 -6.72 -12.63
C ASP A 27 0.06 -5.48 -12.40
N VAL A 28 -0.50 -4.53 -11.66
CA VAL A 28 0.17 -3.29 -11.26
C VAL A 28 0.02 -3.11 -9.76
N PHE A 29 1.14 -2.96 -9.07
CA PHE A 29 1.16 -2.63 -7.65
C PHE A 29 1.64 -1.18 -7.47
N ILE A 30 0.82 -0.36 -6.82
CA ILE A 30 1.17 1.00 -6.43
C ILE A 30 1.60 0.94 -4.97
N CYS A 31 2.88 1.10 -4.75
CA CYS A 31 3.54 0.87 -3.48
C CYS A 31 4.07 2.18 -2.92
N SER A 32 3.96 2.39 -1.62
CA SER A 32 4.50 3.57 -0.96
C SER A 32 4.56 3.39 0.55
N TYR A 33 5.35 4.19 1.24
CA TYR A 33 5.07 4.45 2.65
C TYR A 33 3.75 5.23 2.78
N PRO A 34 2.93 5.03 3.83
CA PRO A 34 1.67 5.78 4.00
C PRO A 34 1.84 7.28 3.79
N LYS A 35 0.82 7.91 3.18
CA LYS A 35 0.76 9.36 2.94
C LYS A 35 1.79 9.93 1.94
N SER A 36 2.44 9.07 1.17
CA SER A 36 3.40 9.48 0.13
C SER A 36 2.76 9.87 -1.21
N GLY A 37 1.43 9.81 -1.35
CA GLY A 37 0.72 10.15 -2.59
C GLY A 37 0.11 8.96 -3.32
N THR A 38 -0.11 7.84 -2.64
CA THR A 38 -0.69 6.60 -3.19
C THR A 38 -2.00 6.85 -3.91
N THR A 39 -2.96 7.52 -3.26
CA THR A 39 -4.27 7.83 -3.83
C THR A 39 -4.17 8.66 -5.12
N TRP A 40 -3.22 9.58 -5.19
CA TRP A 40 -3.00 10.38 -6.39
C TRP A 40 -2.48 9.52 -7.54
N THR A 41 -1.51 8.67 -7.25
CA THR A 41 -0.96 7.71 -8.23
C THR A 41 -2.00 6.70 -8.69
N GLN A 42 -2.87 6.19 -7.78
CA GLN A 42 -4.00 5.34 -8.13
C GLN A 42 -4.91 6.01 -9.16
N ASN A 43 -5.26 7.29 -8.96
CA ASN A 43 -6.08 8.04 -9.91
C ASN A 43 -5.40 8.23 -11.26
N ILE A 44 -4.09 8.51 -11.29
CA ILE A 44 -3.31 8.63 -12.53
C ILE A 44 -3.33 7.29 -13.28
N VAL A 45 -2.99 6.19 -12.60
CA VAL A 45 -2.97 4.85 -13.20
C VAL A 45 -4.35 4.46 -13.72
N HIS A 46 -5.40 4.68 -12.91
CA HIS A 46 -6.79 4.43 -13.34
C HIS A 46 -7.14 5.21 -14.62
N LYS A 47 -6.87 6.51 -14.66
CA LYS A 47 -7.17 7.34 -15.84
C LYS A 47 -6.42 6.89 -17.08
N LEU A 48 -5.17 6.48 -16.94
CA LEU A 48 -4.38 5.94 -18.05
C LEU A 48 -4.94 4.60 -18.55
N LEU A 49 -5.30 3.68 -17.66
CA LEU A 49 -5.76 2.35 -18.02
C LEU A 49 -7.21 2.32 -18.51
N SER A 50 -8.06 3.21 -18.02
CA SER A 50 -9.47 3.35 -18.43
C SER A 50 -9.66 4.26 -19.65
N ASN A 51 -8.58 4.80 -20.24
CA ASN A 51 -8.62 5.83 -21.28
C ASN A 51 -9.48 7.06 -20.90
N GLY A 52 -9.53 7.38 -19.61
CA GLY A 52 -10.28 8.51 -19.09
C GLY A 52 -11.80 8.36 -19.05
N VAL A 53 -12.32 7.22 -19.45
CA VAL A 53 -13.76 7.04 -19.70
C VAL A 53 -14.57 6.77 -18.44
N LYS A 54 -13.97 6.20 -17.40
CA LYS A 54 -14.72 5.75 -16.21
C LYS A 54 -14.55 6.69 -15.03
N ASN A 55 -15.65 7.20 -14.50
CA ASN A 55 -15.68 7.83 -13.18
C ASN A 55 -15.93 6.76 -12.12
N LEU A 56 -15.19 6.83 -11.03
CA LEU A 56 -15.34 5.97 -9.86
C LEU A 56 -16.03 6.76 -8.74
N GLU A 57 -16.84 6.11 -7.95
CA GLU A 57 -17.34 6.68 -6.70
C GLU A 57 -16.20 6.75 -5.68
N HIS A 58 -15.38 5.68 -5.62
CA HIS A 58 -14.20 5.64 -4.80
C HIS A 58 -13.04 4.92 -5.52
N ILE A 59 -11.81 5.38 -5.32
CA ILE A 59 -10.63 4.83 -6.01
C ILE A 59 -10.35 3.37 -5.69
N SER A 60 -10.81 2.86 -4.54
CA SER A 60 -10.69 1.44 -4.18
C SER A 60 -11.43 0.49 -5.12
N GLU A 61 -12.43 1.00 -5.88
CA GLU A 61 -13.09 0.20 -6.92
C GLU A 61 -12.14 -0.21 -8.05
N SER A 62 -11.09 0.55 -8.26
CA SER A 62 -10.09 0.29 -9.30
C SER A 62 -8.78 -0.27 -8.72
N ALA A 63 -8.40 0.16 -7.55
CA ALA A 63 -7.14 -0.21 -6.91
C ALA A 63 -7.35 -0.45 -5.40
N PRO A 64 -7.87 -1.62 -5.01
CA PRO A 64 -8.14 -1.96 -3.61
C PRO A 64 -6.85 -1.97 -2.79
N PHE A 65 -7.00 -1.68 -1.48
CA PHE A 65 -5.91 -1.76 -0.52
C PHE A 65 -5.57 -3.23 -0.26
N PHE A 66 -4.35 -3.63 -0.61
CA PHE A 66 -3.96 -5.01 -0.80
C PHE A 66 -3.91 -5.80 0.51
N GLU A 67 -3.39 -5.22 1.59
CA GLU A 67 -3.17 -5.86 2.88
C GLU A 67 -4.31 -5.70 3.89
N VAL A 68 -5.54 -5.49 3.47
CA VAL A 68 -6.71 -5.37 4.36
C VAL A 68 -7.41 -6.71 4.53
N ASP A 69 -7.63 -7.14 5.76
CA ASP A 69 -8.23 -8.43 6.12
C ASP A 69 -9.55 -8.69 5.40
N THR A 70 -10.42 -7.68 5.31
CA THR A 70 -11.72 -7.79 4.64
C THR A 70 -11.63 -8.13 3.16
N HIS A 71 -10.48 -7.90 2.52
CA HIS A 71 -10.25 -8.30 1.13
C HIS A 71 -9.82 -9.75 0.99
N TRP A 72 -9.44 -10.43 2.09
CA TRP A 72 -8.92 -11.80 2.08
C TRP A 72 -9.78 -12.79 2.86
N THR A 73 -10.81 -12.32 3.57
CA THR A 73 -11.70 -13.14 4.38
C THR A 73 -13.15 -13.05 3.89
N GLY A 74 -13.83 -14.19 3.76
CA GLY A 74 -15.25 -14.27 3.35
C GLY A 74 -15.49 -14.20 1.83
N GLU A 75 -16.75 -14.00 1.42
CA GLU A 75 -17.17 -13.95 0.01
C GLU A 75 -16.66 -12.70 -0.74
N ALA A 76 -16.25 -11.66 0.00
CA ALA A 76 -15.71 -10.41 -0.54
C ALA A 76 -14.20 -10.47 -0.81
N THR A 77 -13.58 -11.64 -0.65
CA THR A 77 -12.15 -11.80 -0.92
C THR A 77 -11.78 -11.30 -2.31
N LEU A 78 -10.49 -11.10 -2.53
CA LEU A 78 -9.90 -10.98 -3.87
C LEU A 78 -10.23 -12.24 -4.69
N SER A 79 -11.49 -12.68 -4.58
CA SER A 79 -12.07 -13.74 -5.38
C SER A 79 -11.95 -13.39 -6.86
N PRO A 80 -11.89 -14.36 -7.75
CA PRO A 80 -11.79 -14.08 -9.19
C PRO A 80 -12.87 -13.10 -9.71
N SER A 81 -14.06 -13.08 -9.12
CA SER A 81 -15.15 -12.17 -9.51
C SER A 81 -14.91 -10.73 -9.06
N VAL A 82 -14.42 -10.51 -7.83
CA VAL A 82 -14.07 -9.19 -7.32
C VAL A 82 -12.86 -8.63 -8.09
N VAL A 83 -11.84 -9.43 -8.26
CA VAL A 83 -10.66 -9.06 -9.05
C VAL A 83 -11.01 -8.79 -10.51
N ALA A 84 -11.93 -9.53 -11.10
CA ALA A 84 -12.43 -9.27 -12.45
C ALA A 84 -13.23 -7.97 -12.54
N GLY A 85 -13.94 -7.57 -11.47
CA GLY A 85 -14.60 -6.27 -11.37
C GLY A 85 -13.60 -5.12 -11.39
N HIS A 86 -12.57 -5.18 -10.55
CA HIS A 86 -11.48 -4.20 -10.50
C HIS A 86 -10.71 -4.15 -11.82
N ALA A 87 -10.42 -5.31 -12.42
CA ALA A 87 -9.73 -5.36 -13.70
C ALA A 87 -10.53 -4.69 -14.82
N ARG A 88 -11.87 -4.87 -14.85
CA ARG A 88 -12.74 -4.18 -15.83
C ARG A 88 -12.69 -2.66 -15.71
N ALA A 89 -12.53 -2.13 -14.49
CA ALA A 89 -12.35 -0.70 -14.27
C ALA A 89 -11.04 -0.17 -14.89
N ASN A 90 -10.04 -1.03 -15.06
CA ASN A 90 -8.68 -0.71 -15.50
C ASN A 90 -8.32 -1.34 -16.85
N GLY A 91 -9.27 -1.44 -17.78
CA GLY A 91 -9.00 -1.99 -19.12
C GLY A 91 -8.49 -3.45 -19.10
N GLY A 92 -8.96 -4.26 -18.16
CA GLY A 92 -8.59 -5.66 -18.02
C GLY A 92 -7.36 -5.92 -17.12
N ARG A 93 -6.77 -4.89 -16.49
CA ARG A 93 -5.60 -5.03 -15.60
C ARG A 93 -5.99 -4.99 -14.13
N ARG A 94 -5.42 -5.89 -13.32
CA ARG A 94 -5.53 -5.81 -11.87
C ARG A 94 -4.59 -4.72 -11.36
N VAL A 95 -5.10 -3.81 -10.56
CA VAL A 95 -4.31 -2.77 -9.89
C VAL A 95 -4.53 -2.88 -8.40
N PHE A 96 -3.47 -2.82 -7.62
CA PHE A 96 -3.50 -2.88 -6.16
C PHE A 96 -2.73 -1.70 -5.59
N ASN A 97 -3.13 -1.19 -4.42
CA ASN A 97 -2.28 -0.28 -3.65
C ASN A 97 -1.84 -0.96 -2.36
N THR A 98 -0.63 -0.66 -1.91
CA THR A 98 -0.02 -1.32 -0.73
C THR A 98 1.03 -0.45 -0.05
N HIS A 99 1.20 -0.66 1.25
CA HIS A 99 2.27 -0.09 2.05
C HIS A 99 3.25 -1.16 2.55
N LEU A 100 3.15 -2.40 2.04
CA LEU A 100 4.06 -3.48 2.40
C LEU A 100 5.47 -3.26 1.86
N LEU A 101 6.44 -3.88 2.51
CA LEU A 101 7.81 -3.96 2.01
C LEU A 101 7.88 -4.84 0.76
N TRP A 102 8.85 -4.59 -0.10
CA TRP A 102 9.12 -5.41 -1.28
C TRP A 102 9.20 -6.90 -0.97
N SER A 103 9.84 -7.27 0.15
CA SER A 103 10.01 -8.66 0.57
C SER A 103 8.71 -9.36 0.96
N MET A 104 7.64 -8.61 1.20
CA MET A 104 6.33 -9.13 1.60
C MET A 104 5.34 -9.26 0.44
N LEU A 105 5.73 -8.79 -0.75
CA LEU A 105 4.89 -8.84 -1.95
C LEU A 105 5.11 -10.12 -2.76
N PRO A 106 4.10 -10.57 -3.53
CA PRO A 106 4.26 -11.67 -4.46
C PRO A 106 5.25 -11.26 -5.55
N ARG A 107 6.16 -12.15 -5.91
CA ARG A 107 7.22 -11.89 -6.88
C ARG A 107 7.33 -13.03 -7.87
N ALA A 108 7.21 -12.72 -9.14
CA ALA A 108 7.58 -13.63 -10.22
C ALA A 108 8.20 -12.78 -11.34
N ARG A 109 9.26 -13.29 -11.93
CA ARG A 109 10.02 -12.57 -12.95
C ARG A 109 9.08 -12.15 -14.10
N HIS A 110 9.03 -10.84 -14.40
CA HIS A 110 8.20 -10.24 -15.46
C HIS A 110 6.67 -10.41 -15.31
N ALA A 111 6.18 -10.86 -14.15
CA ALA A 111 4.75 -11.14 -13.99
C ALA A 111 3.92 -9.91 -13.55
N ALA A 112 4.52 -8.91 -12.95
CA ALA A 112 3.82 -7.70 -12.48
C ALA A 112 4.69 -6.46 -12.62
N ARG A 113 4.07 -5.30 -12.52
CA ARG A 113 4.74 -3.99 -12.46
C ARG A 113 4.54 -3.36 -11.10
N TYR A 114 5.61 -2.80 -10.55
CA TYR A 114 5.61 -2.15 -9.26
C TYR A 114 5.98 -0.67 -9.44
N ILE A 115 5.13 0.21 -8.94
CA ILE A 115 5.34 1.66 -8.95
C ILE A 115 5.55 2.06 -7.49
N TYR A 116 6.76 2.41 -7.11
CA TYR A 116 7.06 2.88 -5.77
C TYR A 116 7.06 4.40 -5.71
N VAL A 117 6.18 4.96 -4.88
CA VAL A 117 5.97 6.40 -4.74
C VAL A 117 6.69 6.91 -3.51
N VAL A 118 7.57 7.87 -3.70
CA VAL A 118 8.35 8.51 -2.62
C VAL A 118 7.94 9.98 -2.49
N ARG A 119 7.91 10.45 -1.26
CA ARG A 119 7.64 11.85 -0.91
C ARG A 119 8.60 12.29 0.19
N SER A 120 8.84 13.60 0.35
CA SER A 120 9.61 14.17 1.46
C SER A 120 9.14 13.62 2.82
N GLY A 121 10.09 13.16 3.65
CA GLY A 121 9.77 12.57 4.94
C GLY A 121 9.03 13.52 5.88
N SER A 122 9.39 14.80 5.89
CA SER A 122 8.69 15.82 6.70
C SER A 122 7.22 15.97 6.31
N ASP A 123 6.94 16.00 5.00
CA ASP A 123 5.57 16.08 4.49
C ASP A 123 4.76 14.82 4.80
N VAL A 124 5.43 13.66 4.72
CA VAL A 124 4.83 12.36 5.05
C VAL A 124 4.46 12.32 6.53
N ALA A 125 5.40 12.66 7.42
CA ALA A 125 5.18 12.66 8.86
C ALA A 125 3.98 13.53 9.25
N PHE A 126 3.94 14.78 8.76
CA PHE A 126 2.84 15.70 9.04
C PHE A 126 1.49 15.20 8.48
N SER A 127 1.49 14.71 7.24
CA SER A 127 0.28 14.15 6.64
C SER A 127 -0.20 12.89 7.35
N PHE A 128 0.72 12.08 7.88
CA PHE A 128 0.37 10.86 8.59
C PHE A 128 -0.17 11.18 9.99
N PHE A 129 0.44 12.11 10.71
CA PHE A 129 -0.11 12.62 11.97
C PHE A 129 -1.55 13.08 11.80
N LYS A 130 -1.81 13.99 10.86
CA LYS A 130 -3.17 14.47 10.59
C LYS A 130 -4.15 13.36 10.25
N HIS A 131 -3.71 12.38 9.48
CA HIS A 131 -4.54 11.26 9.07
C HIS A 131 -4.91 10.38 10.26
N LEU A 132 -3.94 9.95 11.06
CA LEU A 132 -4.19 9.10 12.22
C LEU A 132 -4.97 9.83 13.31
N SER A 133 -4.69 11.13 13.54
CA SER A 133 -5.43 11.94 14.52
C SER A 133 -6.88 12.23 14.11
N SER A 134 -7.22 12.09 12.83
CA SER A 134 -8.61 12.20 12.36
C SER A 134 -9.39 10.90 12.40
N GLN A 135 -8.71 9.77 12.60
CA GLN A 135 -9.35 8.47 12.72
C GLN A 135 -9.81 8.22 14.16
N ARG A 136 -11.00 7.65 14.29
CA ARG A 136 -11.52 7.20 15.59
C ARG A 136 -11.43 5.68 15.67
N GLY A 137 -11.03 5.17 16.86
CA GLY A 137 -10.91 3.74 17.09
C GLY A 137 -9.51 3.18 16.87
N ASP A 138 -9.43 1.85 16.76
CA ASP A 138 -8.17 1.13 16.68
C ASP A 138 -7.34 1.54 15.44
N GLY A 139 -6.07 1.84 15.67
CA GLY A 139 -5.13 2.26 14.64
C GLY A 139 -5.06 3.78 14.38
N GLY A 140 -5.89 4.59 15.03
CA GLY A 140 -5.77 6.04 15.06
C GLY A 140 -4.69 6.54 16.04
N TRP A 141 -4.45 7.83 16.05
CA TRP A 141 -3.63 8.52 17.03
C TRP A 141 -4.50 9.46 17.87
N ASP A 142 -4.70 9.12 19.11
CA ASP A 142 -5.48 9.95 20.04
C ASP A 142 -4.57 11.01 20.68
N ILE A 143 -4.78 12.27 20.30
CA ILE A 143 -3.98 13.41 20.78
C ILE A 143 -4.11 13.61 22.29
N ASP A 144 -5.27 13.30 22.84
CA ASP A 144 -5.55 13.55 24.27
C ASP A 144 -4.85 12.51 25.17
N THR A 145 -4.72 11.26 24.70
CA THR A 145 -4.13 10.18 25.48
C THR A 145 -2.70 9.83 25.06
N GLN A 146 -2.36 9.99 23.79
CA GLN A 146 -1.04 9.63 23.24
C GLN A 146 -0.13 10.85 23.05
N GLY A 147 -0.68 12.07 23.05
CA GLY A 147 0.05 13.32 22.91
C GLY A 147 0.02 13.94 21.52
N GLY A 148 0.48 15.17 21.43
CA GLY A 148 0.46 15.98 20.21
C GLY A 148 1.58 15.62 19.22
N TRP A 149 1.84 16.57 18.33
CA TRP A 149 2.79 16.43 17.22
C TRP A 149 4.18 15.96 17.64
N ASP A 150 4.76 16.51 18.70
CA ASP A 150 6.14 16.21 19.10
C ASP A 150 6.30 14.73 19.54
N VAL A 151 5.28 14.22 20.26
CA VAL A 151 5.26 12.81 20.67
C VAL A 151 5.06 11.90 19.47
N PHE A 152 4.11 12.24 18.60
CA PHE A 152 3.90 11.50 17.35
C PHE A 152 5.16 11.48 16.49
N PHE A 153 5.81 12.62 16.30
CA PHE A 153 7.00 12.73 15.46
C PHE A 153 8.17 11.92 16.00
N THR A 154 8.32 11.87 17.33
CA THR A 154 9.31 11.00 17.98
C THR A 154 9.02 9.52 17.72
N ALA A 155 7.78 9.08 17.91
CA ALA A 155 7.34 7.71 17.64
C ALA A 155 7.47 7.34 16.14
N TRP A 156 7.22 8.30 15.25
CA TRP A 156 7.41 8.12 13.81
C TRP A 156 8.89 7.95 13.43
N LEU A 157 9.77 8.74 14.03
CA LEU A 157 11.23 8.62 13.81
C LEU A 157 11.79 7.32 14.37
N SER A 158 11.29 6.85 15.52
CA SER A 158 11.71 5.58 16.13
C SER A 158 11.11 4.36 15.42
N GLY A 159 10.02 4.54 14.64
CA GLY A 159 9.34 3.47 13.92
C GLY A 159 8.29 2.72 14.75
N GLU A 160 7.81 3.33 15.83
CA GLU A 160 6.80 2.77 16.74
C GLU A 160 5.37 2.92 16.23
N ILE A 161 5.19 3.57 15.08
CA ILE A 161 3.91 3.70 14.40
C ILE A 161 3.76 2.67 13.27
N PRO A 162 2.54 2.45 12.75
CA PRO A 162 2.35 1.52 11.63
C PRO A 162 3.27 1.77 10.44
N TYR A 163 3.76 0.68 9.85
CA TYR A 163 4.73 0.61 8.75
C TYR A 163 6.16 1.05 9.13
N GLY A 164 6.46 1.26 10.41
CA GLY A 164 7.80 1.48 10.92
C GLY A 164 8.46 2.77 10.41
N LYS A 165 9.80 2.78 10.39
CA LYS A 165 10.58 3.96 9.98
C LYS A 165 10.42 4.25 8.49
N TRP A 166 10.02 5.47 8.14
CA TRP A 166 9.92 5.92 6.75
C TRP A 166 11.24 5.74 5.99
N ALA A 167 12.37 6.14 6.57
CA ALA A 167 13.66 6.02 5.92
C ALA A 167 14.03 4.56 5.61
N ALA A 168 13.82 3.64 6.56
CA ALA A 168 14.08 2.22 6.36
C ALA A 168 13.16 1.59 5.30
N HIS A 169 11.90 2.02 5.25
CA HIS A 169 10.96 1.58 4.22
C HIS A 169 11.39 2.03 2.82
N VAL A 170 11.80 3.29 2.68
CA VAL A 170 12.32 3.82 1.40
C VAL A 170 13.60 3.10 1.00
N GLU A 171 14.55 2.96 1.92
CA GLU A 171 15.82 2.27 1.67
C GLU A 171 15.61 0.81 1.23
N HIS A 172 14.68 0.11 1.88
CA HIS A 172 14.33 -1.27 1.51
C HIS A 172 13.84 -1.37 0.06
N TRP A 173 12.97 -0.45 -0.36
CA TRP A 173 12.47 -0.41 -1.72
C TRP A 173 13.54 0.01 -2.75
N MET A 174 14.34 1.02 -2.44
CA MET A 174 15.41 1.45 -3.34
C MET A 174 16.46 0.35 -3.55
N SER A 175 16.84 -0.33 -2.47
CA SER A 175 17.76 -1.47 -2.56
C SER A 175 17.21 -2.63 -3.40
N ALA A 176 15.89 -2.87 -3.35
CA ALA A 176 15.24 -3.87 -4.17
C ALA A 176 15.26 -3.49 -5.66
N VAL A 177 14.97 -2.24 -5.99
CA VAL A 177 15.02 -1.71 -7.38
C VAL A 177 16.43 -1.86 -7.95
N ASP A 178 17.46 -1.49 -7.17
CA ASP A 178 18.86 -1.62 -7.59
C ASP A 178 19.27 -3.07 -7.83
N ALA A 179 18.76 -4.00 -7.00
CA ALA A 179 19.03 -5.42 -7.16
C ALA A 179 18.38 -5.99 -8.43
N GLU A 180 17.13 -5.63 -8.71
CA GLU A 180 16.39 -6.05 -9.91
C GLU A 180 17.07 -5.50 -11.18
N GLN A 181 17.48 -4.22 -11.19
CA GLN A 181 18.19 -3.63 -12.32
C GLN A 181 19.53 -4.31 -12.61
N ARG A 182 20.29 -4.70 -11.56
CA ARG A 182 21.57 -5.43 -11.73
C ARG A 182 21.38 -6.84 -12.27
N CYS A 183 20.22 -7.44 -12.03
CA CYS A 183 19.90 -8.76 -12.57
C CYS A 183 19.40 -8.73 -14.03
N GLY A 184 19.39 -7.55 -14.69
CA GLY A 184 19.00 -7.40 -16.08
C GLY A 184 17.49 -7.57 -16.31
N ILE A 185 16.70 -7.15 -15.36
CA ILE A 185 15.23 -7.20 -15.39
C ILE A 185 14.66 -5.82 -15.71
#